data_25532d6a0dde4a47927a2b06b1012cae
#
_entry.id   25532d6a0dde4a47927a2b06b1012cae
#
_cell.length_a   1.000
_cell.length_b   1.000
_cell.length_c   1.000
_cell.angle_alpha   90.00
_cell.angle_beta   90.00
_cell.angle_gamma   90.00
#
_symmetry.space_group_name_H-M   'P 1'
#
loop_
_entity.id
_entity.type
_entity.pdbx_description
1 polymer ?
#
loop_
_entity_poly.entity_id
_entity_poly.type
_entity_poly.pdbx_seq_one_letter_code
_entity_poly.pdbx_strand_id
1 'polypeptide(L)'
;MTSPQYLPIHRKVKRLLDNGSLHEAFALLRDNITSNSSPLISDKLNKLEETYKYMIHYLVEGYADNSREEMLSGLINDLHSINDSILRSKIM
;
A
#
# COMPACT_ATOMS: atom_id res chain seq x y z
N MET A 1 2.92 26.51 2.36
CA MET A 1 2.36 25.94 3.59
C MET A 1 2.20 24.43 3.45
N THR A 2 2.76 23.71 4.37
CA THR A 2 2.63 22.26 4.36
C THR A 2 1.21 21.89 4.69
N SER A 3 0.65 21.00 3.90
CA SER A 3 -0.68 20.49 4.16
C SER A 3 -0.60 19.30 5.12
N PRO A 4 -1.08 19.42 6.33
CA PRO A 4 -1.08 18.29 7.26
C PRO A 4 -2.18 17.28 6.95
N GLN A 5 -2.89 17.45 5.84
CA GLN A 5 -4.03 16.61 5.52
C GLN A 5 -3.69 15.15 5.32
N TYR A 6 -2.49 14.87 4.81
CA TYR A 6 -2.11 13.48 4.60
C TYR A 6 -1.58 12.80 5.86
N LEU A 7 -1.16 13.56 6.86
CA LEU A 7 -0.58 12.95 8.06
C LEU A 7 -1.56 12.02 8.79
N PRO A 8 -2.84 12.40 9.02
CA PRO A 8 -3.79 11.46 9.60
C PRO A 8 -4.04 10.24 8.72
N ILE A 9 -4.05 10.43 7.40
CA ILE A 9 -4.23 9.34 6.44
C ILE A 9 -3.01 8.42 6.48
N HIS A 10 -1.82 8.99 6.53
CA HIS A 10 -0.58 8.23 6.63
C HIS A 10 -0.61 7.31 7.85
N ARG A 11 -1.02 7.83 8.99
CA ARG A 11 -1.12 7.05 10.21
C ARG A 11 -2.16 5.93 10.10
N LYS A 12 -3.27 6.24 9.46
CA LYS A 12 -4.33 5.25 9.26
C LYS A 12 -3.86 4.13 8.35
N VAL A 13 -3.19 4.46 7.25
CA VAL A 13 -2.63 3.47 6.35
C VAL A 13 -1.63 2.59 7.08
N LYS A 14 -0.75 3.21 7.86
CA LYS A 14 0.24 2.47 8.63
C LYS A 14 -0.42 1.46 9.57
N ARG A 15 -1.48 1.89 10.25
CA ARG A 15 -2.24 1.02 11.16
C ARG A 15 -2.88 -0.13 10.41
N LEU A 16 -3.48 0.14 9.25
CA LEU A 16 -4.09 -0.89 8.42
C LEU A 16 -3.06 -1.92 7.97
N LEU A 17 -1.88 -1.45 7.57
CA LEU A 17 -0.81 -2.35 7.15
C LEU A 17 -0.30 -3.20 8.32
N ASP A 18 -0.16 -2.60 9.49
CA ASP A 18 0.29 -3.33 10.68
C ASP A 18 -0.73 -4.39 11.11
N ASN A 19 -2.00 -4.14 10.83
CA ASN A 19 -3.08 -5.09 11.14
C ASN A 19 -3.30 -6.12 10.02
N GLY A 20 -2.61 -5.98 8.90
CA GLY A 20 -2.80 -6.87 7.77
C GLY A 20 -4.03 -6.56 6.92
N SER A 21 -4.65 -5.40 7.11
CA SER A 21 -5.83 -4.98 6.36
C SER A 21 -5.41 -4.38 5.02
N LEU A 22 -4.85 -5.20 4.14
CA LEU A 22 -4.26 -4.73 2.89
C LEU A 22 -5.29 -4.15 1.94
N HIS A 23 -6.46 -4.76 1.85
CA HIS A 23 -7.51 -4.30 0.94
C HIS A 23 -7.89 -2.85 1.25
N GLU A 24 -8.10 -2.54 2.52
CA GLU A 24 -8.44 -1.19 2.94
C GLU A 24 -7.28 -0.23 2.74
N ALA A 25 -6.06 -0.69 3.00
CA ALA A 25 -4.87 0.12 2.80
C ALA A 25 -4.69 0.49 1.32
N PHE A 26 -4.91 -0.46 0.42
CA PHE A 26 -4.86 -0.18 -1.02
C PHE A 26 -5.92 0.85 -1.43
N ALA A 27 -7.14 0.70 -0.93
CA ALA A 27 -8.22 1.63 -1.26
C ALA A 27 -7.88 3.04 -0.79
N LEU A 28 -7.40 3.16 0.43
CA LEU A 28 -7.07 4.47 1.00
C LEU A 28 -5.90 5.12 0.27
N LEU A 29 -4.88 4.36 -0.07
CA LEU A 29 -3.74 4.87 -0.84
C LEU A 29 -4.18 5.30 -2.22
N ARG A 30 -5.02 4.50 -2.89
CA ARG A 30 -5.51 4.82 -4.22
C ARG A 30 -6.32 6.11 -4.23
N ASP A 31 -7.16 6.32 -3.21
CA ASP A 31 -7.94 7.54 -3.10
C ASP A 31 -7.07 8.78 -2.98
N ASN A 32 -5.88 8.64 -2.41
CA ASN A 32 -5.00 9.77 -2.17
C ASN A 32 -3.92 9.96 -3.23
N ILE A 33 -3.83 9.07 -4.20
CA ILE A 33 -2.85 9.16 -5.28
C ILE A 33 -3.41 9.90 -6.51
N THR A 34 -4.67 10.23 -6.52
CA THR A 34 -5.42 10.47 -7.75
C THR A 34 -5.02 11.67 -8.59
N SER A 35 -4.63 12.79 -8.08
CA SER A 35 -4.44 13.91 -8.99
C SER A 35 -3.12 14.65 -8.91
N ASN A 36 -2.40 14.50 -7.82
CA ASN A 36 -1.17 15.26 -7.62
C ASN A 36 0.03 14.39 -7.37
N SER A 37 -0.10 13.10 -7.53
CA SER A 37 0.96 12.16 -7.22
C SER A 37 1.78 11.82 -8.47
N SER A 38 3.03 11.44 -8.25
CA SER A 38 3.91 11.00 -9.30
C SER A 38 3.34 9.77 -10.02
N PRO A 39 3.43 9.70 -11.36
CA PRO A 39 3.04 8.48 -12.08
C PRO A 39 3.80 7.25 -11.60
N LEU A 40 5.03 7.42 -11.10
CA LEU A 40 5.81 6.30 -10.58
C LEU A 40 5.14 5.67 -9.36
N ILE A 41 4.57 6.49 -8.49
CA ILE A 41 3.87 5.98 -7.31
C ILE A 41 2.62 5.22 -7.72
N SER A 42 1.88 5.75 -8.68
CA SER A 42 0.68 5.11 -9.21
C SER A 42 1.01 3.75 -9.83
N ASP A 43 2.05 3.69 -10.65
CA ASP A 43 2.48 2.45 -11.28
C ASP A 43 2.91 1.42 -10.25
N LYS A 44 3.65 1.85 -9.24
CA LYS A 44 4.09 0.97 -8.17
C LYS A 44 2.91 0.39 -7.42
N LEU A 45 1.93 1.23 -7.10
CA LEU A 45 0.74 0.79 -6.40
C LEU A 45 -0.04 -0.23 -7.23
N ASN A 46 -0.17 0.04 -8.54
CA ASN A 46 -0.86 -0.90 -9.44
C ASN A 46 -0.17 -2.27 -9.48
N LYS A 47 1.15 -2.28 -9.54
CA LYS A 47 1.91 -3.53 -9.53
C LYS A 47 1.74 -4.29 -8.22
N LEU A 48 1.75 -3.58 -7.12
CA LEU A 48 1.57 -4.20 -5.80
C LEU A 48 0.17 -4.76 -5.66
N GLU A 49 -0.83 -4.06 -6.19
CA GLU A 49 -2.21 -4.54 -6.16
C GLU A 49 -2.37 -5.81 -6.99
N GLU A 50 -1.73 -5.88 -8.15
CA GLU A 50 -1.74 -7.09 -8.96
C GLU A 50 -1.11 -8.26 -8.21
N THR A 51 0.02 -8.02 -7.55
CA THR A 51 0.69 -9.03 -6.74
C THR A 51 -0.22 -9.50 -5.60
N TYR A 52 -0.92 -8.58 -4.98
CA TYR A 52 -1.85 -8.89 -3.91
C TYR A 52 -2.99 -9.78 -4.40
N LYS A 53 -3.58 -9.45 -5.55
CA LYS A 53 -4.65 -10.25 -6.15
C LYS A 53 -4.16 -11.65 -6.48
N TYR A 54 -2.96 -11.74 -7.02
CA TYR A 54 -2.34 -13.02 -7.34
C TYR A 54 -2.14 -13.86 -6.09
N MET A 55 -1.66 -13.25 -5.03
CA MET A 55 -1.46 -13.93 -3.75
C MET A 55 -2.76 -14.46 -3.17
N ILE A 56 -3.83 -13.67 -3.24
CA ILE A 56 -5.14 -14.10 -2.78
C ILE A 56 -5.63 -15.30 -3.56
N HIS A 57 -5.42 -15.29 -4.88
CA HIS A 57 -5.79 -16.40 -5.73
C HIS A 57 -5.08 -17.69 -5.32
N TYR A 58 -3.78 -17.60 -5.02
CA TYR A 58 -3.03 -18.75 -4.55
C TYR A 58 -3.52 -19.27 -3.19
N LEU A 59 -3.93 -18.35 -2.33
CA LEU A 59 -4.48 -18.74 -1.03
C LEU A 59 -5.74 -19.58 -1.19
N VAL A 60 -6.60 -19.17 -2.10
CA VAL A 60 -7.84 -19.89 -2.37
C VAL A 60 -7.55 -21.29 -2.89
N GLU A 61 -6.45 -21.47 -3.61
CA GLU A 61 -6.06 -22.76 -4.15
C GLU A 61 -5.26 -23.63 -3.19
N GLY A 62 -5.01 -23.15 -1.98
CA GLY A 62 -4.40 -23.98 -0.96
C GLY A 62 -2.88 -24.01 -0.92
N TYR A 63 -2.23 -23.14 -1.64
CA TYR A 63 -0.78 -23.03 -1.60
C TYR A 63 -0.36 -22.23 -0.37
N ALA A 64 -0.54 -22.81 0.78
CA ALA A 64 -0.19 -22.14 2.02
C ALA A 64 1.16 -22.62 2.50
N ASP A 65 2.19 -21.83 2.26
CA ASP A 65 3.50 -22.14 2.78
C ASP A 65 4.22 -20.85 3.15
N ASN A 66 5.50 -20.96 3.44
CA ASN A 66 6.30 -19.83 3.90
C ASN A 66 6.43 -18.72 2.85
N SER A 67 6.32 -19.04 1.57
CA SER A 67 6.45 -18.02 0.53
C SER A 67 5.30 -17.02 0.58
N ARG A 68 4.13 -17.41 1.05
CA ARG A 68 3.02 -16.51 1.23
C ARG A 68 3.34 -15.43 2.26
N GLU A 69 3.94 -15.82 3.39
CA GLU A 69 4.30 -14.86 4.42
C GLU A 69 5.38 -13.90 3.94
N GLU A 70 6.33 -14.39 3.17
CA GLU A 70 7.37 -13.55 2.59
C GLU A 70 6.78 -12.55 1.61
N MET A 71 5.86 -12.99 0.75
CA MET A 71 5.19 -12.10 -0.19
C MET A 71 4.37 -11.05 0.54
N LEU A 72 3.67 -11.45 1.59
CA LEU A 72 2.88 -10.52 2.38
C LEU A 72 3.76 -9.49 3.07
N SER A 73 4.86 -9.91 3.66
CA SER A 73 5.83 -8.99 4.27
C SER A 73 6.37 -8.00 3.24
N GLY A 74 6.72 -8.49 2.06
CA GLY A 74 7.22 -7.65 0.99
C GLY A 74 6.21 -6.62 0.55
N LEU A 75 4.94 -7.03 0.42
CA LEU A 75 3.85 -6.12 0.07
C LEU A 75 3.68 -5.04 1.13
N ILE A 76 3.67 -5.44 2.39
CA ILE A 76 3.50 -4.50 3.49
C ILE A 76 4.64 -3.48 3.50
N ASN A 77 5.88 -3.94 3.35
CA ASN A 77 7.03 -3.05 3.30
C ASN A 77 6.95 -2.08 2.13
N ASP A 78 6.57 -2.57 0.96
CA ASP A 78 6.45 -1.73 -0.23
C ASP A 78 5.32 -0.71 -0.07
N LEU A 79 4.21 -1.09 0.55
CA LEU A 79 3.11 -0.18 0.81
C LEU A 79 3.50 0.90 1.83
N HIS A 80 4.27 0.54 2.85
CA HIS A 80 4.82 1.53 3.78
C HIS A 80 5.71 2.53 3.04
N SER A 81 6.52 2.05 2.12
CA SER A 81 7.40 2.90 1.31
C SER A 81 6.59 3.88 0.46
N ILE A 82 5.52 3.41 -0.17
CA ILE A 82 4.63 4.26 -0.96
C ILE A 82 3.96 5.30 -0.06
N ASN A 83 3.47 4.87 1.09
CA ASN A 83 2.83 5.74 2.05
C ASN A 83 3.76 6.88 2.48
N ASP A 84 5.00 6.54 2.79
CA ASP A 84 6.00 7.53 3.17
C ASP A 84 6.35 8.47 2.00
N SER A 85 6.39 7.93 0.79
CA SER A 85 6.68 8.74 -0.40
C SER A 85 5.57 9.76 -0.66
N ILE A 86 4.33 9.38 -0.47
CA ILE A 86 3.19 10.30 -0.60
C ILE A 86 3.28 11.40 0.46
N LEU A 87 3.60 11.03 1.68
CA LEU A 87 3.71 12.00 2.76
C LEU A 87 4.81 13.03 2.45
N ARG A 88 5.97 12.58 2.00
CA ARG A 88 7.07 13.48 1.63
C ARG A 88 6.67 14.41 0.52
N SER A 89 5.99 13.88 -0.48
CA SER A 89 5.53 14.65 -1.63
C SER A 89 4.57 15.77 -1.21
N LYS A 90 3.73 15.50 -0.23
CA LYS A 90 2.75 16.47 0.22
C LYS A 90 3.28 17.47 1.25
N ILE A 91 4.38 17.14 1.90
CA ILE A 91 5.01 18.04 2.86
C ILE A 91 5.87 19.07 2.15
N MET A 92 6.43 18.72 1.02
CA MET A 92 7.21 19.64 0.22
C MET A 92 6.29 20.50 -0.62
#